data_ae3fea6b5bd73a43c976ad2f83c054e9
#
_entry.id   ae3fea6b5bd73a43c976ad2f83c054e9
#
_cell.length_a   1.000
_cell.length_b   1.000
_cell.length_c   1.000
_cell.angle_alpha   90.00
_cell.angle_beta   90.00
_cell.angle_gamma   90.00
#
_symmetry.space_group_name_H-M   'P 1'
#
loop_
_entity.id
_entity.type
_entity.pdbx_description
1 polymer ?
#
loop_
_entity_poly.entity_id
_entity_poly.type
_entity_poly.pdbx_seq_one_letter_code
_entity_poly.pdbx_strand_id
1 'polypeptide(L)' 'MAENKMTRMRELVDLLNRARRAYEQEDQEIMSNYEYDRLYDELEGLEKELGTRLASSPTVNVG' A
#
# COMPACT_ATOMS: atom_id res chain seq x y z
N MET A 1 3.70 -16.36 -16.67
CA MET A 1 3.19 -16.71 -15.38
C MET A 1 2.36 -15.60 -14.79
N ALA A 2 1.15 -15.91 -14.40
CA ALA A 2 0.28 -14.89 -13.86
C ALA A 2 0.74 -14.48 -12.47
N GLU A 3 0.78 -13.19 -12.24
CA GLU A 3 1.09 -12.68 -10.94
C GLU A 3 -0.07 -12.94 -10.01
N ASN A 4 0.25 -13.39 -8.81
CA ASN A 4 -0.77 -13.58 -7.80
C ASN A 4 -1.16 -12.21 -7.23
N LYS A 5 -2.43 -11.88 -7.33
CA LYS A 5 -2.92 -10.59 -6.87
C LYS A 5 -2.72 -10.40 -5.37
N MET A 6 -2.81 -11.49 -4.62
CA MET A 6 -2.52 -11.42 -3.17
C MET A 6 -1.08 -11.01 -2.91
N THR A 7 -0.15 -11.55 -3.69
CA THR A 7 1.26 -11.17 -3.56
C THR A 7 1.43 -9.69 -3.89
N ARG A 8 0.79 -9.23 -4.96
CA ARG A 8 0.86 -7.82 -5.32
C ARG A 8 0.28 -6.94 -4.22
N MET A 9 -0.84 -7.36 -3.63
CA MET A 9 -1.46 -6.63 -2.55
C MET A 9 -0.52 -6.49 -1.36
N ARG A 10 0.18 -7.59 -1.00
CA ARG A 10 1.15 -7.56 0.08
C ARG A 10 2.30 -6.62 -0.21
N GLU A 11 2.78 -6.63 -1.44
CA GLU A 11 3.87 -5.75 -1.84
C GLU A 11 3.46 -4.29 -1.69
N LEU A 12 2.25 -3.97 -2.11
CA LEU A 12 1.75 -2.61 -2.00
C LEU A 12 1.59 -2.18 -0.55
N VAL A 13 1.05 -3.06 0.28
CA VAL A 13 0.90 -2.77 1.70
C VAL A 13 2.25 -2.48 2.34
N ASP A 14 3.22 -3.35 2.06
CA ASP A 14 4.56 -3.20 2.62
C ASP A 14 5.21 -1.90 2.15
N LEU A 15 5.12 -1.63 0.85
CA LEU A 15 5.73 -0.44 0.28
C LEU A 15 5.10 0.84 0.83
N LEU A 16 3.77 0.88 0.89
CA LEU A 16 3.09 2.06 1.40
C LEU A 16 3.37 2.30 2.88
N ASN A 17 3.41 1.23 3.66
CA ASN A 17 3.74 1.35 5.08
C ASN A 17 5.17 1.83 5.28
N ARG A 18 6.09 1.34 4.46
CA ARG A 18 7.47 1.78 4.52
C ARG A 18 7.61 3.26 4.16
N ALA A 19 6.91 3.67 3.12
CA ALA A 19 6.95 5.07 2.69
C ALA A 19 6.40 5.98 3.79
N ARG A 20 5.30 5.56 4.40
CA ARG A 20 4.68 6.33 5.46
C ARG A 20 5.59 6.43 6.69
N ARG A 21 6.22 5.34 7.05
CA ARG A 21 7.12 5.33 8.20
C ARG A 21 8.33 6.24 7.95
N ALA A 22 8.89 6.16 6.75
CA ALA A 22 10.04 7.00 6.41
C ALA A 22 9.66 8.47 6.51
N TYR A 23 8.49 8.82 6.02
CA TYR A 23 8.03 10.20 6.06
C TYR A 23 7.80 10.68 7.50
N GLU A 24 7.15 9.86 8.31
CA GLU A 24 6.76 10.27 9.66
C GLU A 24 7.90 10.19 10.68
N GLN A 25 8.74 9.17 10.58
CA GLN A 25 9.76 8.92 11.58
C GLN A 25 11.14 9.38 11.18
N GLU A 26 11.45 9.32 9.90
CA GLU A 26 12.78 9.63 9.41
C GLU A 26 12.82 10.93 8.62
N ASP A 27 11.68 11.55 8.47
CA ASP A 27 11.56 12.79 7.71
C ASP A 27 12.14 12.63 6.31
N GLN A 28 11.96 11.46 5.73
CA GLN A 28 12.45 11.15 4.41
C GLN A 28 11.30 10.79 3.48
N GLU A 29 11.38 11.28 2.27
CA GLU A 29 10.37 11.02 1.25
C GLU A 29 10.94 10.03 0.26
N ILE A 30 10.56 8.74 0.39
CA ILE A 30 11.08 7.72 -0.50
C ILE A 30 10.27 7.63 -1.79
N MET A 31 9.14 8.31 -1.85
CA MET A 31 8.35 8.43 -3.07
C MET A 31 7.53 9.71 -3.00
N SER A 32 7.10 10.19 -4.15
CA SER A 32 6.30 11.41 -4.21
C SER A 32 4.88 11.14 -3.73
N ASN A 33 4.18 12.20 -3.34
CA ASN A 33 2.77 12.07 -2.96
C ASN A 33 1.94 11.49 -4.10
N TYR A 34 2.27 11.86 -5.31
CA TYR A 34 1.59 11.36 -6.50
C TYR A 34 1.74 9.85 -6.63
N GLU A 35 2.96 9.38 -6.43
CA GLU A 35 3.24 7.95 -6.50
C GLU A 35 2.53 7.19 -5.38
N TYR A 36 2.56 7.75 -4.18
CA TYR A 36 1.88 7.15 -3.05
C TYR A 36 0.39 6.99 -3.33
N ASP A 37 -0.24 8.04 -3.85
CA ASP A 37 -1.66 8.00 -4.17
C ASP A 37 -1.99 6.96 -5.22
N ARG A 38 -1.15 6.84 -6.23
CA ARG A 38 -1.37 5.85 -7.28
C ARG A 38 -1.31 4.43 -6.74
N LEU A 39 -0.30 4.16 -5.91
CA LEU A 39 -0.15 2.83 -5.32
C LEU A 39 -1.29 2.55 -4.34
N TYR A 40 -1.71 3.56 -3.62
CA TYR A 40 -2.83 3.44 -2.72
C TYR A 40 -4.11 3.06 -3.47
N ASP A 41 -4.36 3.72 -4.59
CA ASP A 41 -5.50 3.41 -5.44
C ASP A 41 -5.44 1.98 -5.96
N GLU A 42 -4.28 1.55 -6.38
CA GLU A 42 -4.09 0.18 -6.86
C GLU A 42 -4.41 -0.81 -5.74
N LEU A 43 -3.95 -0.52 -4.54
CA LEU A 43 -4.20 -1.38 -3.39
C LEU A 43 -5.70 -1.47 -3.10
N GLU A 44 -6.39 -0.34 -3.10
CA GLU A 44 -7.82 -0.33 -2.87
C GLU A 44 -8.56 -1.15 -3.92
N GLY A 45 -8.15 -1.03 -5.18
CA GLY A 45 -8.73 -1.80 -6.26
C GLY A 45 -8.57 -3.30 -6.06
N LEU A 46 -7.38 -3.71 -5.64
CA LEU A 46 -7.12 -5.12 -5.38
C LEU A 46 -7.93 -5.63 -4.20
N GLU A 47 -8.06 -4.83 -3.16
CA GLU A 47 -8.86 -5.22 -2.00
C GLU A 47 -10.32 -5.43 -2.38
N LYS A 48 -10.85 -4.57 -3.21
CA LYS A 48 -12.20 -4.69 -3.70
C LYS A 48 -12.37 -5.93 -4.57
N GLU A 49 -11.42 -6.14 -5.46
CA GLU A 49 -11.48 -7.25 -6.39
C GLU A 49 -11.38 -8.60 -5.68
N LEU A 50 -10.50 -8.69 -4.69
CA LEU A 50 -10.30 -9.93 -3.94
C LEU A 50 -11.28 -10.08 -2.78
N GLY A 51 -11.94 -9.01 -2.41
CA GLY A 51 -12.89 -9.03 -1.32
C GLY A 51 -12.24 -9.23 0.03
N THR A 52 -10.99 -8.86 0.18
CA THR A 52 -10.26 -9.06 1.42
C THR A 52 -9.24 -7.95 1.62
N ARG A 53 -8.84 -7.74 2.86
CA ARG A 53 -7.82 -6.76 3.22
C ARG A 53 -6.84 -7.36 4.19
N LEU A 54 -5.59 -6.92 4.07
CA LEU A 54 -4.57 -7.33 5.03
C LEU A 54 -4.71 -6.47 6.29
N ALA A 55 -4.44 -7.08 7.45
CA ALA A 55 -4.58 -6.37 8.71
C ALA A 55 -3.67 -5.15 8.80
N SER A 56 -2.52 -5.19 8.13
CA SER A 56 -1.56 -4.09 8.15
C SER A 56 -1.77 -3.09 7.03
N SER A 57 -2.83 -3.26 6.22
CA SER A 57 -3.09 -2.37 5.10
C SER A 57 -3.39 -0.95 5.59
N PRO A 58 -2.80 0.07 4.94
CA PRO A 58 -3.10 1.45 5.30
C PRO A 58 -4.56 1.83 5.04
N THR A 59 -5.28 1.03 4.24
CA THR A 59 -6.70 1.28 4.02
C THR A 59 -7.55 0.83 5.19
N VAL A 60 -7.00 -0.03 6.06
CA VAL A 60 -7.69 -0.51 7.27
C VAL A 60 -7.36 0.41 8.44
N ASN A 61 -6.10 0.78 8.57
CA ASN A 61 -5.64 1.61 9.67
C ASN A 61 -5.70 3.09 9.30
N VAL A 62 -6.91 3.60 9.24
CA VAL A 62 -7.10 5.02 8.98
C VAL A 62 -7.02 5.71 10.32
N GLY A 63 -6.00 6.40 10.50
CA GLY A 63 -5.64 6.97 11.73
C GLY A 63 -6.53 7.95 12.37
#